data_9bf48085af76becfbf00aedce6c82589
#
_entry.id   9bf48085af76becfbf00aedce6c82589
#
_cell.length_a   1.000
_cell.length_b   1.000
_cell.length_c   1.000
_cell.angle_alpha   90.00
_cell.angle_beta   90.00
_cell.angle_gamma   90.00
#
_symmetry.space_group_name_H-M   'P 1'
#
loop_
_entity.id
_entity.type
_entity.pdbx_description
1 polymer ?
#
loop_
_entity_poly.entity_id
_entity_poly.type
_entity_poly.pdbx_seq_one_letter_code
_entity_poly.pdbx_strand_id
1 'polypeptide(L)'
;DVQGRVIGTHCGFPYFTVGQRKGLGIALGKPAYVLRLNARKNTVMLGDADDLDASHMLVSGMRMPEDGTWDDGSLSVRIRYRSRPIPCTVRRVKNLFPEEGGSEELGLVRFKEKASAVTPGQSAVFYVGDKMVGGAYIGSQRGLQAYLED
;
A
#
# COMPACT_ATOMS: atom_id res chain seq x y z
N ASP A 1 -7.90 -16.89 4.24
CA ASP A 1 -7.87 -16.60 2.80
C ASP A 1 -8.73 -15.38 2.46
N VAL A 2 -8.77 -14.99 1.20
CA VAL A 2 -9.52 -13.82 0.72
C VAL A 2 -11.03 -13.97 0.89
N GLN A 3 -11.55 -15.18 1.05
CA GLN A 3 -12.96 -15.45 1.34
C GLN A 3 -13.28 -15.42 2.84
N GLY A 4 -12.28 -15.13 3.68
CA GLY A 4 -12.45 -15.08 5.13
C GLY A 4 -12.42 -16.43 5.83
N ARG A 5 -12.07 -17.52 5.13
CA ARG A 5 -11.96 -18.85 5.74
C ARG A 5 -10.65 -18.99 6.49
N VAL A 6 -10.69 -19.61 7.67
CA VAL A 6 -9.49 -19.95 8.42
C VAL A 6 -8.82 -21.18 7.77
N ILE A 7 -7.57 -21.01 7.34
CA ILE A 7 -6.78 -22.04 6.64
C ILE A 7 -5.60 -22.54 7.45
N GLY A 8 -5.36 -21.99 8.62
CA GLY A 8 -4.28 -22.38 9.54
C GLY A 8 -4.16 -21.42 10.72
N THR A 9 -3.16 -21.66 11.54
CA THR A 9 -2.82 -20.86 12.71
C THR A 9 -1.35 -20.45 12.68
N HIS A 10 -1.00 -19.38 13.42
CA HIS A 10 0.36 -18.86 13.50
C HIS A 10 0.69 -18.36 14.92
N CYS A 11 1.98 -18.11 15.19
CA CYS A 11 2.47 -17.67 16.49
C CYS A 11 2.18 -16.20 16.82
N GLY A 12 1.86 -15.39 15.81
CA GLY A 12 1.59 -13.96 15.98
C GLY A 12 1.83 -13.19 14.68
N PHE A 13 0.99 -12.19 14.41
CA PHE A 13 1.07 -11.38 13.20
C PHE A 13 2.42 -10.60 13.06
N PRO A 14 3.14 -10.22 14.15
CA PRO A 14 4.40 -9.47 13.99
C PRO A 14 5.51 -10.23 13.26
N TYR A 15 5.40 -11.55 13.16
CA TYR A 15 6.37 -12.37 12.43
C TYR A 15 6.14 -12.37 10.91
N PHE A 16 5.13 -11.66 10.42
CA PHE A 16 4.75 -11.64 9.00
C PHE A 16 4.86 -10.24 8.42
N THR A 17 5.16 -10.18 7.12
CA THR A 17 5.25 -8.94 6.34
C THR A 17 4.38 -9.07 5.09
N VAL A 18 3.66 -8.03 4.71
CA VAL A 18 2.89 -8.01 3.46
C VAL A 18 3.83 -8.27 2.28
N GLY A 19 3.42 -9.17 1.39
CA GLY A 19 4.24 -9.66 0.27
C GLY A 19 5.12 -10.87 0.60
N GLN A 20 5.19 -11.30 1.85
CA GLN A 20 5.97 -12.47 2.25
C GLN A 20 5.40 -13.74 1.61
N ARG A 21 6.28 -14.56 1.04
CA ARG A 21 5.95 -15.84 0.42
C ARG A 21 6.46 -17.04 1.21
N LYS A 22 7.65 -16.90 1.80
CA LYS A 22 8.34 -17.98 2.52
C LYS A 22 8.07 -17.91 4.02
N GLY A 23 8.18 -19.04 4.70
CA GLY A 23 8.05 -19.11 6.16
C GLY A 23 6.62 -18.95 6.67
N LEU A 24 5.62 -19.22 5.84
CA LEU A 24 4.20 -19.09 6.23
C LEU A 24 3.73 -20.23 7.14
N GLY A 25 4.44 -21.37 7.16
CA GLY A 25 4.09 -22.52 8.00
C GLY A 25 2.83 -23.27 7.55
N ILE A 26 2.35 -23.03 6.34
CA ILE A 26 1.13 -23.63 5.79
C ILE A 26 1.43 -24.26 4.44
N ALA A 27 1.00 -25.51 4.24
CA ALA A 27 1.09 -26.21 2.97
C ALA A 27 -0.24 -26.06 2.19
N LEU A 28 -0.26 -25.15 1.23
CA LEU A 28 -1.45 -24.86 0.42
C LEU A 28 -1.42 -25.50 -0.98
N GLY A 29 -0.35 -26.25 -1.31
CA GLY A 29 -0.17 -26.86 -2.62
C GLY A 29 0.13 -25.87 -3.76
N LYS A 30 0.11 -24.57 -3.49
CA LYS A 30 0.45 -23.50 -4.40
C LYS A 30 1.14 -22.36 -3.64
N PRO A 31 1.92 -21.51 -4.33
CA PRO A 31 2.48 -20.32 -3.69
C PRO A 31 1.40 -19.41 -3.12
N ALA A 32 1.62 -18.93 -1.90
CA ALA A 32 0.75 -17.95 -1.25
C ALA A 32 1.58 -16.78 -0.73
N TYR A 33 0.92 -15.65 -0.60
CA TYR A 33 1.53 -14.39 -0.17
C TYR A 33 0.73 -13.77 0.97
N VAL A 34 1.41 -13.12 1.88
CA VAL A 34 0.76 -12.30 2.91
C VAL A 34 0.18 -11.06 2.22
N LEU A 35 -1.15 -10.94 2.25
CA LEU A 35 -1.87 -9.80 1.67
C LEU A 35 -2.13 -8.71 2.69
N ARG A 36 -2.47 -9.09 3.92
CA ARG A 36 -2.91 -8.18 4.96
C ARG A 36 -2.60 -8.72 6.35
N LEU A 37 -2.26 -7.82 7.23
CA LEU A 37 -2.09 -8.10 8.66
C LEU A 37 -3.18 -7.34 9.45
N ASN A 38 -3.80 -8.00 10.41
CA ASN A 38 -4.74 -7.38 11.32
C ASN A 38 -4.28 -7.59 12.76
N ALA A 39 -3.72 -6.54 13.34
CA ALA A 39 -3.19 -6.58 14.69
C ALA A 39 -4.26 -6.84 15.76
N ARG A 40 -5.45 -6.23 15.59
CA ARG A 40 -6.54 -6.38 16.58
C ARG A 40 -7.07 -7.80 16.65
N LYS A 41 -7.19 -8.45 15.52
CA LYS A 41 -7.69 -9.84 15.42
C LYS A 41 -6.57 -10.87 15.46
N ASN A 42 -5.30 -10.44 15.47
CA ASN A 42 -4.13 -11.29 15.32
C ASN A 42 -4.26 -12.25 14.14
N THR A 43 -4.68 -11.72 12.99
CA THR A 43 -4.88 -12.51 11.77
C THR A 43 -3.97 -12.07 10.64
N VAL A 44 -3.59 -13.03 9.82
CA VAL A 44 -2.80 -12.87 8.60
C VAL A 44 -3.65 -13.37 7.44
N MET A 45 -3.92 -12.49 6.46
CA MET A 45 -4.65 -12.88 5.25
C MET A 45 -3.67 -13.34 4.19
N LEU A 46 -3.91 -14.50 3.63
CA LEU A 46 -3.11 -15.06 2.54
C LEU A 46 -3.92 -15.12 1.24
N GLY A 47 -3.25 -14.93 0.12
CA GLY A 47 -3.83 -15.04 -1.22
C GLY A 47 -2.79 -15.28 -2.29
N ASP A 48 -3.21 -15.22 -3.54
CA ASP A 48 -2.35 -15.40 -4.70
C ASP A 48 -1.53 -14.13 -5.02
N ALA A 49 -0.60 -14.24 -5.95
CA ALA A 49 0.21 -13.09 -6.39
C ALA A 49 -0.66 -11.96 -6.96
N ASP A 50 -1.70 -12.30 -7.70
CA ASP A 50 -2.62 -11.32 -8.30
C ASP A 50 -3.42 -10.55 -7.24
N ASP A 51 -3.65 -11.15 -6.08
CA ASP A 51 -4.30 -10.49 -4.95
C ASP A 51 -3.43 -9.41 -4.28
N LEU A 52 -2.11 -9.43 -4.53
CA LEU A 52 -1.18 -8.39 -4.08
C LEU A 52 -1.23 -7.12 -4.92
N ASP A 53 -1.75 -7.21 -6.13
CA ASP A 53 -1.77 -6.09 -7.05
C ASP A 53 -2.78 -5.04 -6.61
N ALA A 54 -2.34 -3.80 -6.59
CA ALA A 54 -3.16 -2.65 -6.22
C ALA A 54 -3.24 -1.64 -7.36
N SER A 55 -4.41 -1.05 -7.55
CA SER A 55 -4.61 0.08 -8.46
C SER A 55 -4.47 1.44 -7.77
N HIS A 56 -4.60 1.47 -6.45
CA HIS A 56 -4.55 2.67 -5.61
C HIS A 56 -3.83 2.39 -4.30
N MET A 57 -3.33 3.45 -3.67
CA MET A 57 -2.87 3.40 -2.29
C MET A 57 -3.11 4.73 -1.57
N LEU A 58 -3.24 4.67 -0.25
CA LEU A 58 -3.26 5.84 0.61
C LEU A 58 -1.86 6.10 1.17
N VAL A 59 -1.45 7.36 1.17
CA VAL A 59 -0.18 7.81 1.75
C VAL A 59 -0.43 8.93 2.75
N SER A 60 0.43 9.05 3.73
CA SER A 60 0.41 10.10 4.76
C SER A 60 1.73 10.86 4.79
N GLY A 61 1.73 12.02 5.45
CA GLY A 61 2.93 12.84 5.57
C GLY A 61 3.50 13.27 4.22
N MET A 62 2.63 13.49 3.24
CA MET A 62 3.02 13.81 1.88
C MET A 62 3.70 15.18 1.81
N ARG A 63 4.91 15.20 1.26
CA ARG A 63 5.68 16.41 1.00
C ARG A 63 5.95 16.49 -0.50
N MET A 64 5.24 17.40 -1.15
CA MET A 64 5.32 17.69 -2.57
C MET A 64 5.54 19.19 -2.78
N PRO A 65 6.15 19.62 -3.89
CA PRO A 65 6.25 21.05 -4.20
C PRO A 65 4.86 21.71 -4.25
N GLU A 66 4.76 22.89 -3.68
CA GLU A 66 3.49 23.65 -3.64
C GLU A 66 3.11 24.26 -4.98
N ASP A 67 4.08 24.42 -5.87
CA ASP A 67 3.90 25.02 -7.20
C ASP A 67 3.17 24.13 -8.22
N GLY A 68 2.82 22.90 -7.84
CA GLY A 68 2.10 21.99 -8.71
C GLY A 68 2.90 21.46 -9.90
N THR A 69 4.22 21.67 -9.95
CA THR A 69 5.09 21.25 -11.06
C THR A 69 5.13 19.73 -11.28
N TRP A 70 4.60 18.99 -10.34
CA TRP A 70 4.51 17.52 -10.37
C TRP A 70 3.21 17.00 -11.00
N ASP A 71 2.23 17.86 -11.27
CA ASP A 71 0.90 17.47 -11.76
C ASP A 71 0.79 17.61 -13.30
N ASP A 72 1.85 17.30 -14.02
CA ASP A 72 1.91 17.41 -15.47
C ASP A 72 1.64 16.08 -16.21
N GLY A 73 1.27 15.03 -15.47
CA GLY A 73 1.02 13.70 -16.03
C GLY A 73 2.26 12.82 -16.15
N SER A 74 3.44 13.31 -15.78
CA SER A 74 4.70 12.54 -15.82
C SER A 74 5.14 12.00 -14.46
N LEU A 75 4.27 12.11 -13.45
CA LEU A 75 4.57 11.66 -12.09
C LEU A 75 4.67 10.13 -12.02
N SER A 76 5.67 9.65 -11.32
CA SER A 76 5.80 8.25 -10.94
C SER A 76 6.18 8.09 -9.48
N VAL A 77 5.94 6.93 -8.91
CA VAL A 77 6.21 6.63 -7.51
C VAL A 77 6.96 5.33 -7.36
N ARG A 78 7.99 5.34 -6.52
CA ARG A 78 8.70 4.14 -6.07
C ARG A 78 8.22 3.77 -4.68
N ILE A 79 7.72 2.55 -4.52
CA ILE A 79 7.15 2.06 -3.25
C ILE A 79 8.04 1.06 -2.53
N ARG A 80 9.17 0.66 -3.14
CA ARG A 80 10.21 -0.20 -2.56
C ARG A 80 11.58 0.19 -3.10
N TYR A 81 12.62 0.03 -2.29
CA TYR A 81 13.98 0.49 -2.58
C TYR A 81 14.53 0.02 -3.94
N ARG A 82 14.27 -1.22 -4.34
CA ARG A 82 14.78 -1.80 -5.59
C ARG A 82 13.73 -1.95 -6.68
N SER A 83 12.54 -1.38 -6.49
CA SER A 83 11.52 -1.42 -7.53
C SER A 83 11.69 -0.26 -8.52
N ARG A 84 11.21 -0.45 -9.76
CA ARG A 84 11.10 0.66 -10.69
C ARG A 84 10.00 1.62 -10.26
N PRO A 85 10.10 2.92 -10.57
CA PRO A 85 9.00 3.84 -10.39
C PRO A 85 7.79 3.43 -11.26
N ILE A 86 6.59 3.57 -10.71
CA ILE A 86 5.34 3.26 -11.38
C ILE A 86 4.64 4.56 -11.74
N PRO A 87 4.25 4.78 -13.01
CA PRO A 87 3.47 5.96 -13.38
C PRO A 87 2.19 6.06 -12.56
N CYS A 88 1.90 7.25 -12.05
CA CYS A 88 0.77 7.47 -11.15
C CYS A 88 0.23 8.89 -11.24
N THR A 89 -0.93 9.07 -10.64
CA THR A 89 -1.47 10.37 -10.25
C THR A 89 -1.67 10.39 -8.74
N VAL A 90 -1.63 11.56 -8.14
CA VAL A 90 -1.90 11.73 -6.71
C VAL A 90 -2.83 12.91 -6.49
N ARG A 91 -3.76 12.77 -5.57
CA ARG A 91 -4.61 13.87 -5.11
C ARG A 91 -4.70 13.90 -3.60
N ARG A 92 -4.87 15.06 -3.03
CA ARG A 92 -5.10 15.22 -1.60
C ARG A 92 -6.55 14.87 -1.27
N VAL A 93 -6.74 14.09 -0.22
CA VAL A 93 -8.07 13.69 0.27
C VAL A 93 -8.13 13.90 1.77
N LYS A 94 -9.34 14.20 2.27
CA LYS A 94 -9.59 14.28 3.71
C LYS A 94 -9.54 12.88 4.30
N ASN A 95 -8.89 12.70 5.45
CA ASN A 95 -8.89 11.43 6.15
C ASN A 95 -10.29 11.12 6.70
N LEU A 96 -10.96 10.12 6.15
CA LEU A 96 -12.31 9.70 6.54
C LEU A 96 -12.32 8.86 7.82
N PHE A 97 -11.18 8.32 8.22
CA PHE A 97 -11.04 7.43 9.38
C PHE A 97 -9.85 7.86 10.25
N PRO A 98 -9.90 9.10 10.80
CA PRO A 98 -8.79 9.60 11.60
C PRO A 98 -8.64 8.75 12.87
N GLU A 99 -7.40 8.31 13.12
CA GLU A 99 -7.00 7.73 14.39
C GLU A 99 -6.37 8.81 15.27
N GLU A 100 -6.30 8.60 16.58
CA GLU A 100 -5.61 9.54 17.47
C GLU A 100 -4.17 9.78 17.00
N GLY A 101 -3.83 11.04 16.78
CA GLY A 101 -2.52 11.45 16.25
C GLY A 101 -2.32 11.23 14.75
N GLY A 102 -3.35 10.76 14.03
CA GLY A 102 -3.30 10.61 12.57
C GLY A 102 -3.40 11.95 11.84
N SER A 103 -2.90 11.96 10.61
CA SER A 103 -3.02 13.13 9.72
C SER A 103 -4.48 13.36 9.31
N GLU A 104 -4.91 14.62 9.28
CA GLU A 104 -6.23 15.00 8.76
C GLU A 104 -6.32 14.88 7.23
N GLU A 105 -5.18 14.98 6.55
CA GLU A 105 -5.09 14.92 5.11
C GLU A 105 -4.21 13.75 4.67
N LEU A 106 -4.67 13.04 3.66
CA LEU A 106 -3.96 11.93 3.03
C LEU A 106 -3.73 12.22 1.55
N GLY A 107 -2.80 11.49 0.94
CA GLY A 107 -2.69 11.39 -0.50
C GLY A 107 -3.37 10.11 -1.00
N LEU A 108 -4.19 10.23 -2.04
CA LEU A 108 -4.70 9.09 -2.79
C LEU A 108 -3.89 8.95 -4.07
N VAL A 109 -3.08 7.92 -4.13
CA VAL A 109 -2.27 7.59 -5.30
C VAL A 109 -3.02 6.59 -6.17
N ARG A 110 -3.18 6.92 -7.44
CA ARG A 110 -3.70 6.02 -8.47
C ARG A 110 -2.55 5.58 -9.37
N PHE A 111 -2.28 4.30 -9.42
CA PHE A 111 -1.28 3.73 -10.31
C PHE A 111 -1.84 3.62 -11.74
N LYS A 112 -1.06 3.99 -12.74
CA LYS A 112 -1.41 3.78 -14.16
C LYS A 112 -1.17 2.33 -14.60
N GLU A 113 -0.41 1.58 -13.83
CA GLU A 113 -0.20 0.12 -13.94
C GLU A 113 -0.43 -0.48 -12.57
N LYS A 114 -0.72 -1.76 -12.49
CA LYS A 114 -0.87 -2.43 -11.18
C LYS A 114 0.44 -2.42 -10.40
N ALA A 115 0.36 -2.02 -9.14
CA ALA A 115 1.47 -2.07 -8.19
C ALA A 115 1.37 -3.31 -7.33
N SER A 116 2.48 -4.01 -7.13
CA SER A 116 2.56 -5.20 -6.30
C SER A 116 3.04 -4.86 -4.89
N ALA A 117 2.40 -5.46 -3.89
CA ALA A 117 2.81 -5.42 -2.48
C ALA A 117 2.95 -4.01 -1.89
N VAL A 118 1.89 -3.22 -1.96
CA VAL A 118 1.78 -1.96 -1.21
C VAL A 118 1.86 -2.26 0.29
N THR A 119 2.95 -1.82 0.94
CA THR A 119 3.26 -2.19 2.32
C THR A 119 3.17 -0.97 3.24
N PRO A 120 2.17 -0.90 4.16
CA PRO A 120 2.09 0.16 5.16
C PRO A 120 3.38 0.29 5.97
N GLY A 121 3.78 1.53 6.26
CA GLY A 121 5.00 1.86 6.98
C GLY A 121 6.23 2.06 6.09
N GLN A 122 6.19 1.64 4.83
CA GLN A 122 7.27 1.91 3.87
C GLN A 122 7.16 3.32 3.30
N SER A 123 8.28 3.86 2.82
CA SER A 123 8.32 5.15 2.14
C SER A 123 7.86 5.02 0.70
N ALA A 124 7.12 6.04 0.24
CA ALA A 124 6.79 6.27 -1.16
C ALA A 124 7.60 7.49 -1.64
N VAL A 125 8.35 7.35 -2.71
CA VAL A 125 9.17 8.43 -3.27
C VAL A 125 8.68 8.78 -4.66
N PHE A 126 8.38 10.06 -4.87
CA PHE A 126 7.79 10.56 -6.12
C PHE A 126 8.87 11.16 -7.03
N TYR A 127 8.72 10.89 -8.33
CA TYR A 127 9.63 11.35 -9.38
C TYR A 127 8.87 12.00 -10.53
N VAL A 128 9.49 13.00 -11.13
CA VAL A 128 9.13 13.51 -12.46
C VAL A 128 10.34 13.25 -13.37
N GLY A 129 10.21 12.29 -14.29
CA GLY A 129 11.38 11.76 -14.99
C GLY A 129 12.35 11.11 -14.00
N ASP A 130 13.61 11.50 -14.03
CA ASP A 130 14.66 11.00 -13.12
C ASP A 130 14.79 11.86 -11.84
N LYS A 131 14.05 12.96 -11.76
CA LYS A 131 14.14 13.90 -10.65
C LYS A 131 13.18 13.54 -9.53
N MET A 132 13.70 13.33 -8.33
CA MET A 132 12.89 13.19 -7.12
C MET A 132 12.21 14.53 -6.80
N VAL A 133 10.88 14.52 -6.68
CA VAL A 133 10.10 15.72 -6.39
C VAL A 133 9.45 15.70 -5.02
N GLY A 134 9.28 14.55 -4.40
CA GLY A 134 8.66 14.47 -3.09
C GLY A 134 8.65 13.08 -2.50
N GLY A 135 8.01 12.96 -1.36
CA GLY A 135 7.89 11.71 -0.64
C GLY A 135 6.68 11.68 0.28
N ALA A 136 6.36 10.49 0.72
CA ALA A 136 5.30 10.22 1.68
C ALA A 136 5.56 8.89 2.37
N TYR A 137 4.72 8.54 3.33
CA TYR A 137 4.69 7.21 3.94
C TYR A 137 3.43 6.47 3.49
N ILE A 138 3.58 5.20 3.15
CA ILE A 138 2.44 4.33 2.85
C ILE A 138 1.69 4.11 4.16
N GLY A 139 0.47 4.61 4.23
CA GLY A 139 -0.38 4.52 5.40
C GLY A 139 -1.18 3.22 5.46
N SER A 140 -2.04 3.11 6.47
CA SER A 140 -3.03 2.06 6.52
C SER A 140 -3.94 2.16 5.29
N GLN A 141 -4.19 1.04 4.64
CA GLN A 141 -5.11 0.97 3.49
C GLN A 141 -6.55 0.69 3.92
N ARG A 142 -6.83 0.82 5.21
CA ARG A 142 -8.16 0.64 5.77
C ARG A 142 -9.13 1.67 5.17
N GLY A 143 -10.24 1.17 4.68
CA GLY A 143 -11.28 2.03 4.11
C GLY A 143 -10.92 2.65 2.76
N LEU A 144 -9.86 2.17 2.09
CA LEU A 144 -9.46 2.67 0.77
C LEU A 144 -10.64 2.75 -0.20
N GLN A 145 -11.53 1.76 -0.17
CA GLN A 145 -12.70 1.71 -1.05
C GLN A 145 -13.59 2.96 -0.93
N ALA A 146 -13.73 3.53 0.27
CA ALA A 146 -14.54 4.73 0.49
C ALA A 146 -14.01 5.97 -0.24
N TYR A 147 -12.71 6.00 -0.57
CA TYR A 147 -12.09 7.09 -1.32
C TYR A 147 -12.22 6.93 -2.84
N LEU A 148 -12.68 5.78 -3.31
CA LEU A 148 -12.81 5.45 -4.73
C LEU A 148 -14.24 5.60 -5.26
N GLU A 149 -15.20 5.87 -4.39
CA GLU A 149 -16.65 5.91 -4.71
C GLU A 149 -17.12 7.28 -5.23
N ASP A 150 -16.24 8.21 -5.50
CA ASP A 150 -16.58 9.52 -6.07
C ASP A 150 -16.59 9.51 -7.60
#